data_a852574fe01a97ede919c83dec9f7a8b
#
_entry.id   a852574fe01a97ede919c83dec9f7a8b
#
_cell.length_a   1.000
_cell.length_b   1.000
_cell.length_c   1.000
_cell.angle_alpha   90.00
_cell.angle_beta   90.00
_cell.angle_gamma   90.00
#
_symmetry.space_group_name_H-M   'P 1'
#
loop_
_entity.id
_entity.type
_entity.pdbx_description
1 polymer ?
#
loop_
_entity_poly.entity_id
_entity_poly.type
_entity_poly.pdbx_seq_one_letter_code
_entity_poly.pdbx_strand_id
1 'polypeptide(L)'
;MKQIKTLSIIAITCIALTSFTSLSMVNNQTIVNASDSFIKVAWAKESHDFGEIPQGKPVSVEFAFTNTGDAPLLIADVATSCGCTASDYSKEPIAPGASSKIKVTYNAANIGAFTKTITVNFSDAEAKKVLMIKGTVK
;
A
#
# COMPACT_ATOMS: atom_id res chain seq x y z
N MET A 1 -30.15 -33.86 -74.25
CA MET A 1 -31.50 -34.30 -73.86
C MET A 1 -31.41 -35.01 -72.52
N LYS A 2 -32.19 -34.52 -71.63
CA LYS A 2 -32.76 -35.29 -70.53
C LYS A 2 -31.90 -35.62 -69.33
N GLN A 3 -32.36 -35.06 -68.23
CA GLN A 3 -32.37 -35.56 -66.85
C GLN A 3 -31.16 -35.27 -65.99
N ILE A 4 -31.07 -34.02 -65.61
CA ILE A 4 -30.34 -33.67 -64.39
C ILE A 4 -31.26 -32.70 -63.59
N LYS A 5 -32.26 -33.25 -62.94
CA LYS A 5 -33.22 -32.44 -62.17
C LYS A 5 -33.55 -32.96 -60.79
N THR A 6 -32.84 -33.93 -60.27
CA THR A 6 -33.26 -34.57 -59.02
C THR A 6 -32.20 -34.68 -57.93
N LEU A 7 -31.03 -34.05 -58.09
CA LEU A 7 -29.94 -34.16 -57.11
C LEU A 7 -29.67 -32.89 -56.31
N SER A 8 -30.52 -31.88 -56.48
CA SER A 8 -30.23 -30.57 -55.85
C SER A 8 -31.03 -30.29 -54.57
N ILE A 9 -31.84 -31.23 -54.10
CA ILE A 9 -32.74 -30.97 -52.98
C ILE A 9 -32.30 -31.65 -51.69
N ILE A 10 -31.36 -32.59 -51.74
CA ILE A 10 -30.93 -33.33 -50.55
C ILE A 10 -29.76 -32.68 -49.83
N ALA A 11 -29.07 -31.74 -50.47
CA ALA A 11 -27.89 -31.05 -49.86
C ALA A 11 -28.24 -29.89 -48.93
N ILE A 12 -29.50 -29.48 -48.87
CA ILE A 12 -29.93 -28.28 -48.12
C ILE A 12 -30.44 -28.58 -46.68
N THR A 13 -30.71 -29.83 -46.37
CA THR A 13 -31.28 -30.22 -45.07
C THR A 13 -30.23 -30.64 -44.02
N CYS A 14 -28.97 -30.75 -44.37
CA CYS A 14 -27.92 -31.15 -43.42
C CYS A 14 -27.17 -29.98 -42.77
N ILE A 15 -27.47 -28.71 -43.11
CA ILE A 15 -26.71 -27.56 -42.63
C ILE A 15 -27.39 -26.89 -41.40
N ALA A 16 -28.55 -27.38 -41.00
CA ALA A 16 -29.36 -26.71 -39.96
C ALA A 16 -29.16 -27.29 -38.54
N LEU A 17 -28.19 -28.15 -38.27
CA LEU A 17 -28.07 -28.83 -36.97
C LEU A 17 -26.69 -28.73 -36.32
N THR A 18 -25.87 -27.79 -36.73
CA THR A 18 -24.72 -27.39 -35.90
C THR A 18 -25.09 -26.14 -35.13
N SER A 19 -25.92 -26.30 -34.12
CA SER A 19 -26.00 -25.36 -33.02
C SER A 19 -24.65 -25.31 -32.37
N PHE A 20 -23.82 -24.40 -32.85
CA PHE A 20 -22.61 -24.02 -32.17
C PHE A 20 -23.01 -23.27 -30.91
N THR A 21 -23.23 -24.02 -29.84
CA THR A 21 -23.27 -23.46 -28.50
C THR A 21 -21.88 -22.93 -28.23
N SER A 22 -21.67 -21.67 -28.55
CA SER A 22 -20.55 -20.91 -28.04
C SER A 22 -20.68 -20.89 -26.52
N LEU A 23 -20.03 -21.85 -25.88
CA LEU A 23 -19.76 -21.78 -24.48
C LEU A 23 -18.80 -20.60 -24.29
N SER A 24 -19.38 -19.42 -24.04
CA SER A 24 -18.61 -18.29 -23.54
C SER A 24 -18.03 -18.74 -22.21
N MET A 25 -16.80 -19.24 -22.26
CA MET A 25 -15.97 -19.30 -21.06
C MET A 25 -15.79 -17.85 -20.64
N VAL A 26 -16.63 -17.44 -19.70
CA VAL A 26 -16.35 -16.29 -18.87
C VAL A 26 -15.05 -16.65 -18.14
N ASN A 27 -13.95 -16.26 -18.76
CA ASN A 27 -12.67 -16.27 -18.11
C ASN A 27 -12.78 -15.20 -17.01
N ASN A 28 -13.24 -15.64 -15.85
CA ASN A 28 -13.20 -14.85 -14.63
C ASN A 28 -11.72 -14.74 -14.24
N GLN A 29 -10.99 -13.96 -15.04
CA GLN A 29 -9.70 -13.46 -14.58
C GLN A 29 -10.05 -12.54 -13.40
N THR A 30 -10.01 -13.13 -12.23
CA THR A 30 -9.77 -12.38 -11.02
C THR A 30 -8.53 -11.54 -11.32
N ILE A 31 -8.74 -10.28 -11.64
CA ILE A 31 -7.67 -9.30 -11.68
C ILE A 31 -7.21 -9.23 -10.23
N VAL A 32 -6.26 -10.08 -9.90
CA VAL A 32 -5.44 -9.89 -8.72
C VAL A 32 -4.68 -8.61 -9.07
N ASN A 33 -5.19 -7.48 -8.59
CA ASN A 33 -4.45 -6.25 -8.64
C ASN A 33 -3.11 -6.53 -7.94
N ALA A 34 -2.08 -6.76 -8.74
CA ALA A 34 -0.71 -6.96 -8.27
C ALA A 34 -0.10 -5.69 -7.63
N SER A 35 -0.96 -4.74 -7.28
CA SER A 35 -0.59 -3.50 -6.58
C SER A 35 -0.70 -3.63 -5.07
N ASP A 36 -1.11 -4.77 -4.57
CA ASP A 36 -1.15 -5.05 -3.14
C ASP A 36 0.16 -5.77 -2.74
N SER A 37 1.27 -5.11 -2.99
CA SER A 37 2.50 -5.39 -2.26
C SER A 37 2.23 -4.95 -0.82
N PHE A 38 1.62 -5.84 -0.08
CA PHE A 38 1.22 -5.61 1.30
C PHE A 38 2.46 -5.46 2.14
N ILE A 39 2.82 -4.21 2.43
CA ILE A 39 3.55 -3.99 3.66
C ILE A 39 2.60 -4.46 4.75
N LYS A 40 2.83 -5.65 5.22
CA LYS A 40 2.10 -6.23 6.34
C LYS A 40 2.69 -5.65 7.62
N VAL A 41 2.40 -4.39 7.89
CA VAL A 41 2.86 -3.67 9.08
C VAL A 41 1.64 -3.16 9.84
N ALA A 42 1.50 -3.61 11.06
CA ALA A 42 0.49 -3.10 11.98
C ALA A 42 1.07 -1.92 12.78
N TRP A 43 0.51 -0.73 12.61
CA TRP A 43 0.91 0.46 13.36
C TRP A 43 0.04 0.63 14.60
N ALA A 44 0.66 0.86 15.76
CA ALA A 44 -0.06 1.16 17.00
C ALA A 44 -0.77 2.53 16.92
N LYS A 45 -0.15 3.50 16.25
CA LYS A 45 -0.70 4.82 15.89
C LYS A 45 0.02 5.38 14.68
N GLU A 46 -0.65 6.25 13.94
CA GLU A 46 -0.11 6.88 12.73
C GLU A 46 -0.02 8.40 12.86
N SER A 47 -0.61 8.95 13.91
CA SER A 47 -0.55 10.38 14.21
C SER A 47 -0.41 10.62 15.71
N HIS A 48 0.15 11.79 16.05
CA HIS A 48 0.25 12.25 17.44
C HIS A 48 0.04 13.76 17.52
N ASP A 49 -0.77 14.17 18.48
CA ASP A 49 -0.99 15.56 18.82
C ASP A 49 -0.29 15.86 20.15
N PHE A 50 0.68 16.76 20.12
CA PHE A 50 1.39 17.20 21.32
C PHE A 50 0.60 18.22 22.13
N GLY A 51 -0.51 18.77 21.57
CA GLY A 51 -1.23 19.88 22.18
C GLY A 51 -0.37 21.15 22.21
N GLU A 52 -0.42 21.87 23.32
CA GLU A 52 0.37 23.09 23.54
C GLU A 52 1.72 22.74 24.15
N ILE A 53 2.79 23.20 23.53
CA ILE A 53 4.18 22.95 23.96
C ILE A 53 4.94 24.26 24.06
N PRO A 54 5.88 24.40 25.01
CA PRO A 54 6.67 25.61 25.16
C PRO A 54 7.71 25.76 24.07
N GLN A 55 7.95 27.00 23.61
CA GLN A 55 8.97 27.30 22.63
C GLN A 55 10.36 26.87 23.10
N GLY A 56 11.17 26.33 22.16
CA GLY A 56 12.55 25.93 22.39
C GLY A 56 12.73 24.68 23.24
N LYS A 57 11.63 24.01 23.63
CA LYS A 57 11.68 22.73 24.35
C LYS A 57 11.32 21.59 23.40
N PRO A 58 12.31 20.78 22.94
CA PRO A 58 12.04 19.67 22.06
C PRO A 58 11.09 18.65 22.70
N VAL A 59 10.15 18.13 21.89
CA VAL A 59 9.25 17.05 22.28
C VAL A 59 9.42 15.85 21.38
N SER A 60 9.24 14.66 21.95
CA SER A 60 9.41 13.41 21.20
C SER A 60 8.21 12.50 21.34
N VAL A 61 7.97 11.71 20.29
CA VAL A 61 6.97 10.65 20.28
C VAL A 61 7.55 9.41 19.60
N GLU A 62 7.10 8.25 20.05
CA GLU A 62 7.45 6.96 19.42
C GLU A 62 6.23 6.42 18.68
N PHE A 63 6.46 6.03 17.42
CA PHE A 63 5.51 5.32 16.58
C PHE A 63 5.94 3.86 16.53
N ALA A 64 5.27 3.04 17.33
CA ALA A 64 5.51 1.61 17.37
C ALA A 64 4.75 0.91 16.24
N PHE A 65 5.36 -0.13 15.69
CA PHE A 65 4.74 -0.99 14.68
C PHE A 65 5.25 -2.43 14.82
N THR A 66 4.52 -3.36 14.24
CA THR A 66 4.84 -4.79 14.20
C THR A 66 4.89 -5.26 12.76
N ASN A 67 5.93 -6.00 12.40
CA ASN A 67 6.00 -6.69 11.12
C ASN A 67 5.02 -7.88 11.14
N THR A 68 3.90 -7.76 10.45
CA THR A 68 2.89 -8.82 10.32
C THR A 68 3.05 -9.63 9.03
N GLY A 69 4.14 -9.39 8.27
CA GLY A 69 4.50 -10.15 7.08
C GLY A 69 5.23 -11.46 7.41
N ASP A 70 5.57 -12.18 6.35
CA ASP A 70 6.22 -13.50 6.43
C ASP A 70 7.75 -13.41 6.24
N ALA A 71 8.26 -12.24 5.85
CA ALA A 71 9.67 -11.96 5.61
C ALA A 71 10.20 -10.85 6.53
N PRO A 72 11.52 -10.81 6.78
CA PRO A 72 12.14 -9.71 7.52
C PRO A 72 11.90 -8.37 6.81
N LEU A 73 11.56 -7.34 7.57
CA LEU A 73 11.27 -6.00 7.09
C LEU A 73 12.43 -5.06 7.44
N LEU A 74 12.94 -4.31 6.47
CA LEU A 74 14.00 -3.33 6.70
C LEU A 74 13.47 -1.92 6.41
N ILE A 75 13.73 -0.97 7.33
CA ILE A 75 13.50 0.45 7.06
C ILE A 75 14.65 0.97 6.21
N ALA A 76 14.35 1.37 4.99
CA ALA A 76 15.35 1.92 4.08
C ALA A 76 15.72 3.36 4.45
N ASP A 77 14.68 4.17 4.73
CA ASP A 77 14.83 5.59 5.04
C ASP A 77 13.61 6.13 5.78
N VAL A 78 13.82 7.19 6.56
CA VAL A 78 12.77 7.96 7.23
C VAL A 78 12.99 9.43 6.93
N ALA A 79 12.19 9.96 6.00
CA ALA A 79 12.24 11.36 5.60
C ALA A 79 11.25 12.20 6.42
N THR A 80 11.67 13.40 6.82
CA THR A 80 10.83 14.37 7.52
C THR A 80 10.53 15.59 6.64
N SER A 81 9.36 16.20 6.81
CA SER A 81 8.93 17.33 5.98
C SER A 81 9.71 18.64 6.23
N CYS A 82 10.54 18.69 7.28
CA CYS A 82 11.40 19.84 7.58
C CYS A 82 12.62 19.44 8.42
N GLY A 83 13.68 20.26 8.37
CA GLY A 83 14.86 20.10 9.24
C GLY A 83 14.60 20.37 10.72
N CYS A 84 13.39 20.79 11.10
CA CYS A 84 12.96 21.00 12.48
C CYS A 84 12.48 19.71 13.17
N THR A 85 12.47 18.60 12.44
CA THR A 85 12.06 17.28 12.93
C THR A 85 13.20 16.30 12.67
N ALA A 86 13.63 15.58 13.69
CA ALA A 86 14.58 14.49 13.57
C ALA A 86 13.91 13.15 13.80
N SER A 87 14.37 12.12 13.14
CA SER A 87 13.90 10.74 13.34
C SER A 87 15.05 9.82 13.71
N ASP A 88 14.76 8.86 14.58
CA ASP A 88 15.69 7.80 14.98
C ASP A 88 14.96 6.46 14.89
N TYR A 89 15.60 5.45 14.28
CA TYR A 89 15.01 4.15 13.99
C TYR A 89 16.06 3.06 13.84
N SER A 90 15.68 1.80 14.06
CA SER A 90 16.57 0.66 13.84
C SER A 90 16.88 0.48 12.37
N LYS A 91 18.15 0.28 12.04
CA LYS A 91 18.64 -0.10 10.70
C LYS A 91 18.78 -1.61 10.54
N GLU A 92 18.41 -2.37 11.54
CA GLU A 92 18.43 -3.83 11.49
C GLU A 92 17.12 -4.39 10.92
N PRO A 93 17.19 -5.53 10.22
CA PRO A 93 15.99 -6.20 9.75
C PRO A 93 15.05 -6.61 10.91
N ILE A 94 13.78 -6.32 10.76
CA ILE A 94 12.73 -6.62 11.74
C ILE A 94 12.10 -7.95 11.34
N ALA A 95 12.32 -8.99 12.13
CA ALA A 95 11.82 -10.33 11.84
C ALA A 95 10.27 -10.39 11.79
N PRO A 96 9.67 -11.38 11.10
CA PRO A 96 8.24 -11.63 11.16
C PRO A 96 7.74 -11.74 12.59
N GLY A 97 6.64 -11.05 12.91
CA GLY A 97 6.07 -10.96 14.24
C GLY A 97 6.80 -10.04 15.23
N ALA A 98 8.00 -9.55 14.88
CA ALA A 98 8.73 -8.62 15.74
C ALA A 98 8.20 -7.19 15.63
N SER A 99 8.35 -6.45 16.73
CA SER A 99 7.98 -5.04 16.81
C SER A 99 9.20 -4.15 16.78
N SER A 100 9.05 -2.96 16.22
CA SER A 100 10.04 -1.89 16.22
C SER A 100 9.36 -0.55 16.44
N LYS A 101 10.15 0.52 16.50
CA LYS A 101 9.63 1.88 16.70
C LYS A 101 10.46 2.90 15.95
N ILE A 102 9.80 4.00 15.61
CA ILE A 102 10.44 5.20 15.07
C ILE A 102 10.23 6.31 16.09
N LYS A 103 11.32 6.84 16.63
CA LYS A 103 11.30 8.00 17.52
C LYS A 103 11.36 9.26 16.67
N VAL A 104 10.41 10.15 16.85
CA VAL A 104 10.33 11.44 16.16
C VAL A 104 10.47 12.56 17.18
N THR A 105 11.37 13.49 16.95
CA THR A 105 11.65 14.64 17.83
C THR A 105 11.40 15.93 17.05
N TYR A 106 10.56 16.80 17.59
CA TYR A 106 10.29 18.13 17.07
C TYR A 106 10.99 19.17 17.96
N ASN A 107 11.72 20.12 17.38
CA ASN A 107 12.55 21.07 18.12
C ASN A 107 11.81 22.26 18.73
N ALA A 108 10.53 22.45 18.40
CA ALA A 108 9.67 23.54 18.89
C ALA A 108 10.26 24.95 18.73
N ALA A 109 11.05 25.19 17.67
CA ALA A 109 11.75 26.45 17.50
C ALA A 109 10.86 27.64 17.19
N ASN A 110 9.77 27.43 16.42
CA ASN A 110 8.91 28.47 15.91
C ASN A 110 7.56 28.47 16.65
N ILE A 111 7.13 29.63 17.13
CA ILE A 111 5.79 29.82 17.74
C ILE A 111 4.71 29.60 16.69
N GLY A 112 3.59 29.05 17.11
CA GLY A 112 2.39 28.82 16.30
C GLY A 112 2.05 27.35 16.10
N ALA A 113 0.94 27.10 15.42
CA ALA A 113 0.49 25.76 15.10
C ALA A 113 1.44 25.08 14.10
N PHE A 114 1.70 23.80 14.30
CA PHE A 114 2.50 23.02 13.38
C PHE A 114 1.81 21.69 13.04
N THR A 115 2.06 21.24 11.81
CA THR A 115 1.76 19.88 11.35
C THR A 115 2.96 19.42 10.52
N LYS A 116 3.55 18.29 10.89
CA LYS A 116 4.72 17.72 10.22
C LYS A 116 4.45 16.29 9.82
N THR A 117 4.93 15.90 8.65
CA THR A 117 4.83 14.55 8.14
C THR A 117 6.18 13.86 8.18
N ILE A 118 6.16 12.57 8.47
CA ILE A 118 7.30 11.68 8.50
C ILE A 118 6.98 10.54 7.53
N THR A 119 7.77 10.42 6.47
CA THR A 119 7.61 9.38 5.47
C THR A 119 8.57 8.24 5.75
N VAL A 120 8.05 7.07 6.01
CA VAL A 120 8.81 5.84 6.25
C VAL A 120 8.85 5.05 4.96
N ASN A 121 10.04 4.77 4.46
CA ASN A 121 10.29 3.94 3.28
C ASN A 121 10.89 2.60 3.74
N PHE A 122 10.33 1.49 3.26
CA PHE A 122 10.85 0.15 3.52
C PHE A 122 11.58 -0.38 2.29
N SER A 123 12.63 -1.18 2.48
CA SER A 123 13.49 -1.66 1.38
C SER A 123 12.78 -2.58 0.41
N ASP A 124 11.84 -3.39 0.90
CA ASP A 124 11.20 -4.45 0.11
C ASP A 124 9.79 -4.07 -0.36
N ALA A 125 9.43 -2.79 -0.22
CA ALA A 125 8.10 -2.34 -0.57
C ALA A 125 8.13 -1.02 -1.31
N GLU A 126 7.46 -0.95 -2.44
CA GLU A 126 7.18 0.31 -3.13
C GLU A 126 6.26 1.24 -2.31
N ALA A 127 5.66 0.72 -1.26
CA ALA A 127 4.74 1.47 -0.42
C ALA A 127 5.47 2.30 0.63
N LYS A 128 5.01 3.52 0.77
CA LYS A 128 5.47 4.49 1.75
C LYS A 128 4.41 4.65 2.84
N LYS A 129 4.83 4.69 4.09
CA LYS A 129 3.94 5.04 5.20
C LYS A 129 4.18 6.48 5.62
N VAL A 130 3.11 7.25 5.70
CA VAL A 130 3.16 8.63 6.20
C VAL A 130 2.61 8.66 7.61
N LEU A 131 3.44 9.14 8.53
CA LEU A 131 3.06 9.42 9.92
C LEU A 131 2.94 10.93 10.09
N MET A 132 2.19 11.38 11.08
CA MET A 132 1.92 12.79 11.30
C MET A 132 2.10 13.19 12.77
N ILE A 133 2.73 14.34 12.99
CA ILE A 133 2.73 15.01 14.30
C ILE A 133 2.14 16.42 14.15
N LYS A 134 1.44 16.86 15.15
CA LYS A 134 0.88 18.22 15.21
C LYS A 134 0.88 18.76 16.62
N GLY A 135 0.65 20.07 16.75
CA GLY A 135 0.56 20.78 18.02
C GLY A 135 0.65 22.28 17.84
N THR A 136 0.79 22.99 18.95
CA THR A 136 0.94 24.46 18.97
C THR A 136 2.08 24.84 19.90
N VAL A 137 3.06 25.57 19.39
CA VAL A 137 4.17 26.14 20.17
C VAL A 137 3.74 27.49 20.73
N LYS A 138 3.87 27.67 22.03
CA LYS A 138 3.60 28.91 22.77
C LYS A 138 4.84 29.47 23.45
#